data_f2c9cf5149461262df28c80f9468c333
#
_entry.id   f2c9cf5149461262df28c80f9468c333
#
_cell.length_a   1.000
_cell.length_b   1.000
_cell.length_c   1.000
_cell.angle_alpha   90.00
_cell.angle_beta   90.00
_cell.angle_gamma   90.00
#
_symmetry.space_group_name_H-M   'P 1'
#
loop_
_entity.id
_entity.type
_entity.pdbx_description
1 polymer ?
#
loop_
_entity_poly.entity_id
_entity_poly.type
_entity_poly.pdbx_seq_one_letter_code
_entity_poly.pdbx_strand_id
1 'polypeptide(L)'
;MSKVIGIDLGTSNSAAAHMEAGRPVIIPSAEGAGVASGKAFPSFVAFTKDGQRLVGEPAKRQASINSEGTVYAAKRKMGTDFKYKVYGKEYTPQQISSFLLQKIKQDAEAYLGDTVNEAVITCPAYFNDNQRQATKDAGEIAGLKVLRIINEPTAACLAYGLDKAGTEQKIMVFDLGGGTLDV
;
A
#
# COMPACT_ATOMS: atom_id res chain seq x y z
N MET A 1 18.38 14.92 -3.56
CA MET A 1 18.05 13.74 -4.40
C MET A 1 16.71 13.23 -3.94
N SER A 2 15.82 12.89 -4.87
CA SER A 2 14.51 12.27 -4.52
C SER A 2 14.71 11.01 -3.69
N LYS A 3 13.89 10.84 -2.66
CA LYS A 3 13.91 9.66 -1.79
C LYS A 3 13.13 8.52 -2.43
N VAL A 4 13.65 7.30 -2.26
CA VAL A 4 12.96 6.06 -2.64
C VAL A 4 12.33 5.46 -1.38
N ILE A 5 11.08 5.03 -1.46
CA ILE A 5 10.41 4.32 -0.37
C ILE A 5 9.99 2.91 -0.80
N GLY A 6 9.97 1.98 0.15
CA GLY A 6 9.32 0.69 0.02
C GLY A 6 7.88 0.81 0.52
N ILE A 7 6.93 0.25 -0.21
CA ILE A 7 5.51 0.25 0.17
C ILE A 7 5.01 -1.20 0.18
N ASP A 8 4.53 -1.64 1.31
CA ASP A 8 3.68 -2.81 1.42
C ASP A 8 2.23 -2.37 1.19
N LEU A 9 1.69 -2.68 0.02
CA LEU A 9 0.31 -2.35 -0.35
C LEU A 9 -0.62 -3.50 0.05
N GLY A 10 -1.00 -3.52 1.33
CA GLY A 10 -1.80 -4.60 1.90
C GLY A 10 -3.31 -4.45 1.67
N THR A 11 -4.05 -5.56 1.81
CA THR A 11 -5.52 -5.58 1.64
C THR A 11 -6.25 -4.78 2.71
N SER A 12 -5.85 -4.95 3.98
CA SER A 12 -6.49 -4.31 5.13
C SER A 12 -5.72 -3.11 5.63
N ASN A 13 -4.39 -3.22 5.64
CA ASN A 13 -3.48 -2.17 6.06
C ASN A 13 -2.28 -2.17 5.12
N SER A 14 -1.73 -0.99 4.89
CA SER A 14 -0.49 -0.80 4.13
C SER A 14 0.59 -0.22 5.04
N ALA A 15 1.85 -0.37 4.65
CA ALA A 15 2.97 0.20 5.39
C ALA A 15 3.99 0.79 4.41
N ALA A 16 4.78 1.75 4.88
CA ALA A 16 5.87 2.31 4.12
C ALA A 16 7.15 2.39 4.95
N ALA A 17 8.28 2.26 4.29
CA ALA A 17 9.60 2.38 4.91
C ALA A 17 10.59 3.05 3.96
N HIS A 18 11.61 3.66 4.53
CA HIS A 18 12.77 4.17 3.80
C HIS A 18 14.06 3.58 4.39
N MET A 19 15.15 3.72 3.64
CA MET A 19 16.48 3.35 4.14
C MET A 19 17.14 4.54 4.81
N GLU A 20 17.55 4.37 6.06
CA GLU A 20 18.33 5.36 6.81
C GLU A 20 19.60 4.68 7.34
N ALA A 21 20.76 5.21 6.96
CA ALA A 21 22.08 4.65 7.34
C ALA A 21 22.19 3.12 7.14
N GLY A 22 21.63 2.61 6.05
CA GLY A 22 21.67 1.17 5.70
C GLY A 22 20.66 0.30 6.45
N ARG A 23 19.74 0.89 7.19
CA ARG A 23 18.67 0.17 7.92
C ARG A 23 17.28 0.62 7.46
N PRO A 24 16.29 -0.28 7.37
CA PRO A 24 14.93 0.10 7.07
C PRO A 24 14.27 0.77 8.28
N VAL A 25 13.64 1.91 8.05
CA VAL A 25 12.89 2.67 9.06
C VAL A 25 11.45 2.83 8.56
N ILE A 26 10.49 2.46 9.40
CA ILE A 26 9.07 2.59 9.08
C ILE A 26 8.67 4.06 9.09
N ILE A 27 7.95 4.48 8.07
CA ILE A 27 7.35 5.80 7.96
C ILE A 27 6.00 5.77 8.67
N PRO A 28 5.80 6.60 9.71
CA PRO A 28 4.52 6.63 10.42
C PRO A 28 3.45 7.34 9.58
N SER A 29 2.18 6.99 9.80
CA SER A 29 1.05 7.77 9.32
C SER A 29 0.96 9.09 10.09
N ALA A 30 0.72 10.19 9.39
CA ALA A 30 0.53 11.50 10.00
C ALA A 30 -0.70 11.57 10.94
N GLU A 31 -1.59 10.61 10.87
CA GLU A 31 -2.80 10.54 11.70
C GLU A 31 -2.58 9.94 13.09
N GLY A 32 -1.32 9.64 13.44
CA GLY A 32 -0.93 9.21 14.78
C GLY A 32 -1.34 7.79 15.14
N ALA A 33 -1.73 7.56 16.40
CA ALA A 33 -1.87 6.26 17.06
C ALA A 33 -3.02 5.35 16.56
N GLY A 34 -3.23 5.26 15.25
CA GLY A 34 -4.12 4.28 14.64
C GLY A 34 -3.58 2.83 14.74
N VAL A 35 -3.71 2.07 13.66
CA VAL A 35 -3.21 0.69 13.57
C VAL A 35 -1.69 0.63 13.81
N ALA A 36 -1.26 -0.35 14.60
CA ALA A 36 0.15 -0.60 14.94
C ALA A 36 0.89 0.65 15.46
N SER A 37 0.24 1.45 16.32
CA SER A 37 0.82 2.68 16.87
C SER A 37 1.24 3.69 15.79
N GLY A 38 0.45 3.81 14.72
CA GLY A 38 0.71 4.72 13.60
C GLY A 38 1.69 4.18 12.55
N LYS A 39 2.17 2.95 12.70
CA LYS A 39 3.11 2.33 11.74
C LYS A 39 2.43 1.67 10.54
N ALA A 40 1.12 1.74 10.44
CA ALA A 40 0.36 1.20 9.33
C ALA A 40 -0.76 2.16 8.92
N PHE A 41 -1.07 2.16 7.63
CA PHE A 41 -2.13 2.93 7.02
C PHE A 41 -3.31 2.00 6.74
N PRO A 42 -4.50 2.19 7.33
CA PRO A 42 -5.68 1.43 6.92
C PRO A 42 -5.94 1.57 5.42
N SER A 43 -6.10 0.46 4.71
CA SER A 43 -6.34 0.45 3.25
C SER A 43 -7.81 0.79 2.94
N PHE A 44 -8.26 1.93 3.45
CA PHE A 44 -9.60 2.48 3.30
C PHE A 44 -9.58 3.81 2.56
N VAL A 45 -10.51 3.96 1.64
CA VAL A 45 -10.77 5.22 0.93
C VAL A 45 -12.25 5.51 1.04
N ALA A 46 -12.62 6.70 1.44
CA ALA A 46 -14.01 7.12 1.50
C ALA A 46 -14.22 8.46 0.82
N PHE A 47 -15.44 8.64 0.34
CA PHE A 47 -15.92 9.90 -0.21
C PHE A 47 -17.12 10.33 0.60
N THR A 48 -17.23 11.60 0.85
CA THR A 48 -18.39 12.21 1.48
C THR A 48 -19.38 12.69 0.42
N LYS A 49 -20.62 12.94 0.81
CA LYS A 49 -21.67 13.42 -0.12
C LYS A 49 -21.34 14.77 -0.73
N ASP A 50 -20.58 15.61 -0.03
CA ASP A 50 -20.07 16.90 -0.49
C ASP A 50 -18.79 16.79 -1.36
N GLY A 51 -18.33 15.56 -1.62
CA GLY A 51 -17.24 15.29 -2.56
C GLY A 51 -15.83 15.28 -1.94
N GLN A 52 -15.70 15.40 -0.62
CA GLN A 52 -14.39 15.24 0.04
C GLN A 52 -13.91 13.79 -0.05
N ARG A 53 -12.61 13.61 -0.13
CA ARG A 53 -11.97 12.29 -0.09
C ARG A 53 -11.23 12.12 1.23
N LEU A 54 -11.55 11.04 1.93
CA LEU A 54 -10.87 10.59 3.14
C LEU A 54 -10.06 9.34 2.82
N VAL A 55 -8.87 9.21 3.39
CA VAL A 55 -8.00 8.05 3.16
C VAL A 55 -7.38 7.62 4.49
N GLY A 56 -7.20 6.32 4.68
CA GLY A 56 -6.56 5.78 5.88
C GLY A 56 -7.51 5.74 7.09
N GLU A 57 -7.03 6.15 8.23
CA GLU A 57 -7.76 6.11 9.49
C GLU A 57 -9.07 6.93 9.49
N PRO A 58 -9.12 8.17 8.94
CA PRO A 58 -10.37 8.91 8.82
C PRO A 58 -11.42 8.17 8.00
N ALA A 59 -11.02 7.55 6.89
CA ALA A 59 -11.93 6.75 6.07
C ALA A 59 -12.45 5.52 6.83
N LYS A 60 -11.59 4.83 7.58
CA LYS A 60 -11.95 3.66 8.38
C LYS A 60 -12.93 4.01 9.49
N ARG A 61 -12.69 5.10 10.24
CA ARG A 61 -13.54 5.50 11.39
C ARG A 61 -14.98 5.77 11.00
N GLN A 62 -15.21 6.34 9.83
CA GLN A 62 -16.56 6.68 9.37
C GLN A 62 -17.21 5.58 8.52
N ALA A 63 -16.53 4.46 8.24
CA ALA A 63 -16.99 3.42 7.32
C ALA A 63 -18.36 2.83 7.68
N SER A 64 -18.67 2.66 8.98
CA SER A 64 -19.95 2.11 9.42
C SER A 64 -21.15 3.04 9.16
N ILE A 65 -20.93 4.37 9.22
CA ILE A 65 -21.98 5.37 9.00
C ILE A 65 -22.05 5.86 7.54
N ASN A 66 -21.04 5.57 6.75
CA ASN A 66 -20.92 5.95 5.35
C ASN A 66 -20.45 4.75 4.51
N SER A 67 -21.15 3.63 4.62
CA SER A 67 -20.78 2.38 3.92
C SER A 67 -20.88 2.53 2.39
N GLU A 68 -21.85 3.29 1.87
CA GLU A 68 -22.03 3.57 0.44
C GLU A 68 -20.88 4.40 -0.15
N GLY A 69 -20.31 5.30 0.66
CA GLY A 69 -19.18 6.16 0.28
C GLY A 69 -17.81 5.54 0.53
N THR A 70 -17.71 4.35 1.13
CA THR A 70 -16.45 3.78 1.60
C THR A 70 -16.05 2.54 0.80
N VAL A 71 -14.80 2.55 0.32
CA VAL A 71 -14.18 1.42 -0.36
C VAL A 71 -13.03 0.91 0.50
N TYR A 72 -13.01 -0.40 0.71
CA TYR A 72 -11.90 -1.12 1.36
C TYR A 72 -11.56 -2.38 0.58
N ALA A 73 -10.41 -2.98 0.88
CA ALA A 73 -9.92 -4.21 0.24
C ALA A 73 -9.85 -4.14 -1.30
N ALA A 74 -9.55 -2.95 -1.86
CA ALA A 74 -9.48 -2.74 -3.31
C ALA A 74 -8.45 -3.67 -3.99
N LYS A 75 -7.41 -4.08 -3.27
CA LYS A 75 -6.39 -5.03 -3.72
C LYS A 75 -6.99 -6.34 -4.27
N ARG A 76 -8.11 -6.82 -3.71
CA ARG A 76 -8.79 -8.05 -4.16
C ARG A 76 -9.37 -7.96 -5.57
N LYS A 77 -9.58 -6.75 -6.09
CA LYS A 77 -10.12 -6.50 -7.43
C LYS A 77 -9.07 -5.96 -8.40
N MET A 78 -7.80 -5.88 -7.96
CA MET A 78 -6.71 -5.38 -8.79
C MET A 78 -6.57 -6.22 -10.07
N GLY A 79 -6.38 -5.55 -11.21
CA GLY A 79 -6.22 -6.21 -12.51
C GLY A 79 -7.53 -6.75 -13.12
N THR A 80 -8.69 -6.39 -12.58
CA THR A 80 -10.01 -6.74 -13.13
C THR A 80 -10.74 -5.49 -13.65
N ASP A 81 -11.78 -5.70 -14.45
CA ASP A 81 -12.67 -4.63 -14.97
C ASP A 81 -13.70 -4.14 -13.94
N PHE A 82 -13.57 -4.56 -12.68
CA PHE A 82 -14.48 -4.16 -11.61
C PHE A 82 -14.44 -2.64 -11.39
N LYS A 83 -15.60 -2.06 -11.14
CA LYS A 83 -15.75 -0.63 -10.82
C LYS A 83 -16.50 -0.43 -9.52
N TYR A 84 -15.96 0.37 -8.65
CA TYR A 84 -16.61 0.84 -7.45
C TYR A 84 -17.54 2.00 -7.79
N LYS A 85 -18.81 1.88 -7.45
CA LYS A 85 -19.80 2.96 -7.63
C LYS A 85 -19.98 3.69 -6.31
N VAL A 86 -19.60 4.95 -6.30
CA VAL A 86 -19.65 5.81 -5.09
C VAL A 86 -20.29 7.13 -5.46
N TYR A 87 -21.48 7.42 -4.91
CA TYR A 87 -22.23 8.64 -5.17
C TYR A 87 -22.33 9.02 -6.66
N GLY A 88 -22.68 8.06 -7.51
CA GLY A 88 -22.85 8.24 -8.94
C GLY A 88 -21.55 8.32 -9.76
N LYS A 89 -20.38 8.23 -9.12
CA LYS A 89 -19.08 8.15 -9.79
C LYS A 89 -18.57 6.72 -9.80
N GLU A 90 -17.81 6.38 -10.82
CA GLU A 90 -17.17 5.06 -10.93
C GLU A 90 -15.66 5.20 -10.76
N TYR A 91 -15.08 4.27 -10.01
CA TYR A 91 -13.63 4.20 -9.76
C TYR A 91 -13.11 2.80 -10.02
N THR A 92 -11.99 2.69 -10.71
CA THR A 92 -11.28 1.42 -10.87
C THR A 92 -10.52 1.04 -9.59
N PRO A 93 -10.15 -0.24 -9.39
CA PRO A 93 -9.30 -0.65 -8.28
C PRO A 93 -7.97 0.10 -8.24
N GLN A 94 -7.38 0.39 -9.41
CA GLN A 94 -6.15 1.17 -9.53
C GLN A 94 -6.33 2.60 -9.01
N GLN A 95 -7.43 3.26 -9.36
CA GLN A 95 -7.73 4.61 -8.87
C GLN A 95 -7.94 4.63 -7.35
N ILE A 96 -8.68 3.66 -6.79
CA ILE A 96 -8.85 3.57 -5.34
C ILE A 96 -7.49 3.35 -4.65
N SER A 97 -6.67 2.43 -5.16
CA SER A 97 -5.35 2.15 -4.61
C SER A 97 -4.41 3.34 -4.76
N SER A 98 -4.51 4.11 -5.85
CA SER A 98 -3.70 5.31 -6.04
C SER A 98 -3.97 6.38 -4.98
N PHE A 99 -5.19 6.53 -4.51
CA PHE A 99 -5.51 7.47 -3.43
C PHE A 99 -4.81 7.12 -2.11
N LEU A 100 -4.73 5.81 -1.81
CA LEU A 100 -3.96 5.34 -0.66
C LEU A 100 -2.45 5.62 -0.84
N LEU A 101 -1.92 5.31 -2.03
CA LEU A 101 -0.52 5.57 -2.35
C LEU A 101 -0.17 7.07 -2.34
N GLN A 102 -1.08 7.94 -2.78
CA GLN A 102 -0.93 9.40 -2.66
C GLN A 102 -0.83 9.83 -1.19
N LYS A 103 -1.67 9.28 -0.32
CA LYS A 103 -1.62 9.57 1.12
C LYS A 103 -0.30 9.11 1.72
N ILE A 104 0.14 7.89 1.41
CA ILE A 104 1.43 7.35 1.88
C ILE A 104 2.59 8.24 1.39
N LYS A 105 2.57 8.67 0.12
CA LYS A 105 3.56 9.59 -0.43
C LYS A 105 3.59 10.91 0.35
N GLN A 106 2.44 11.53 0.58
CA GLN A 106 2.34 12.80 1.32
C GLN A 106 2.88 12.68 2.74
N ASP A 107 2.52 11.61 3.45
CA ASP A 107 3.01 11.36 4.80
C ASP A 107 4.51 11.09 4.82
N ALA A 108 5.02 10.37 3.81
CA ALA A 108 6.45 10.13 3.65
C ALA A 108 7.22 11.42 3.39
N GLU A 109 6.71 12.28 2.51
CA GLU A 109 7.32 13.60 2.23
C GLU A 109 7.34 14.50 3.47
N ALA A 110 6.23 14.52 4.23
CA ALA A 110 6.16 15.26 5.49
C ALA A 110 7.13 14.72 6.55
N TYR A 111 7.24 13.39 6.66
CA TYR A 111 8.14 12.75 7.63
C TYR A 111 9.63 12.95 7.28
N LEU A 112 9.97 12.82 6.00
CA LEU A 112 11.35 12.89 5.51
C LEU A 112 11.84 14.32 5.29
N GLY A 113 10.94 15.31 5.20
CA GLY A 113 11.27 16.68 4.82
C GLY A 113 11.83 16.81 3.41
N ASP A 114 11.53 15.88 2.51
CA ASP A 114 12.07 15.81 1.15
C ASP A 114 11.03 15.21 0.21
N THR A 115 11.21 15.39 -1.10
CA THR A 115 10.33 14.83 -2.12
C THR A 115 10.49 13.32 -2.26
N VAL A 116 9.37 12.61 -2.46
CA VAL A 116 9.31 11.17 -2.70
C VAL A 116 8.72 10.94 -4.09
N ASN A 117 9.55 10.61 -5.06
CA ASN A 117 9.13 10.40 -6.44
C ASN A 117 9.25 8.95 -6.91
N GLU A 118 9.92 8.09 -6.14
CA GLU A 118 10.21 6.72 -6.53
C GLU A 118 9.79 5.74 -5.43
N ALA A 119 9.27 4.58 -5.84
CA ALA A 119 8.86 3.53 -4.90
C ALA A 119 9.14 2.12 -5.44
N VAL A 120 9.35 1.20 -4.50
CA VAL A 120 9.21 -0.25 -4.70
C VAL A 120 7.93 -0.66 -3.99
N ILE A 121 7.03 -1.37 -4.69
CA ILE A 121 5.73 -1.76 -4.14
C ILE A 121 5.63 -3.28 -4.11
N THR A 122 5.06 -3.84 -3.04
CA THR A 122 4.86 -5.29 -2.94
C THR A 122 3.52 -5.73 -3.53
N CYS A 123 3.47 -7.00 -3.93
CA CYS A 123 2.25 -7.70 -4.30
C CYS A 123 2.32 -9.17 -3.87
N PRO A 124 1.19 -9.88 -3.75
CA PRO A 124 1.18 -11.32 -3.52
C PRO A 124 1.94 -12.09 -4.60
N ALA A 125 2.58 -13.19 -4.23
CA ALA A 125 3.37 -13.98 -5.19
C ALA A 125 2.51 -14.58 -6.29
N TYR A 126 1.23 -14.92 -6.02
CA TYR A 126 0.29 -15.47 -6.99
C TYR A 126 -0.32 -14.44 -7.95
N PHE A 127 -0.05 -13.13 -7.78
CA PHE A 127 -0.55 -12.12 -8.72
C PHE A 127 -0.04 -12.39 -10.14
N ASN A 128 -0.97 -12.42 -11.09
CA ASN A 128 -0.66 -12.49 -12.51
C ASN A 128 -0.16 -11.14 -13.06
N ASP A 129 0.28 -11.12 -14.32
CA ASP A 129 0.86 -9.94 -14.95
C ASP A 129 -0.11 -8.75 -14.99
N ASN A 130 -1.41 -8.98 -15.24
CA ASN A 130 -2.42 -7.91 -15.23
C ASN A 130 -2.55 -7.27 -13.84
N GLN A 131 -2.52 -8.07 -12.77
CA GLN A 131 -2.60 -7.58 -11.40
C GLN A 131 -1.34 -6.82 -10.99
N ARG A 132 -0.17 -7.30 -11.42
CA ARG A 132 1.12 -6.62 -11.22
C ARG A 132 1.17 -5.29 -11.98
N GLN A 133 0.74 -5.28 -13.23
CA GLN A 133 0.66 -4.07 -14.03
C GLN A 133 -0.32 -3.06 -13.39
N ALA A 134 -1.51 -3.50 -12.99
CA ALA A 134 -2.48 -2.65 -12.31
C ALA A 134 -1.94 -2.06 -11.00
N THR A 135 -1.12 -2.81 -10.25
CA THR A 135 -0.44 -2.31 -9.05
C THR A 135 0.58 -1.23 -9.40
N LYS A 136 1.34 -1.43 -10.48
CA LYS A 136 2.27 -0.42 -11.01
C LYS A 136 1.53 0.84 -11.46
N ASP A 137 0.45 0.68 -12.23
CA ASP A 137 -0.38 1.79 -12.71
C ASP A 137 -0.94 2.62 -11.54
N ALA A 138 -1.38 1.96 -10.45
CA ALA A 138 -1.84 2.66 -9.26
C ALA A 138 -0.74 3.55 -8.65
N GLY A 139 0.52 3.08 -8.64
CA GLY A 139 1.68 3.87 -8.23
C GLY A 139 1.93 5.07 -9.15
N GLU A 140 1.86 4.87 -10.45
CA GLU A 140 2.06 5.93 -11.45
C GLU A 140 0.93 6.98 -11.37
N ILE A 141 -0.32 6.57 -11.21
CA ILE A 141 -1.46 7.48 -10.96
C ILE A 141 -1.25 8.28 -9.67
N ALA A 142 -0.61 7.70 -8.66
CA ALA A 142 -0.27 8.38 -7.42
C ALA A 142 0.90 9.38 -7.56
N GLY A 143 1.54 9.46 -8.72
CA GLY A 143 2.69 10.32 -8.97
C GLY A 143 4.00 9.73 -8.43
N LEU A 144 4.09 8.39 -8.39
CA LEU A 144 5.30 7.65 -8.03
C LEU A 144 5.85 6.95 -9.27
N LYS A 145 7.14 7.08 -9.53
CA LYS A 145 7.85 6.20 -10.45
C LYS A 145 8.08 4.86 -9.76
N VAL A 146 7.33 3.82 -10.17
CA VAL A 146 7.46 2.49 -9.62
C VAL A 146 8.69 1.81 -10.20
N LEU A 147 9.74 1.69 -9.40
CA LEU A 147 11.00 1.09 -9.81
C LEU A 147 10.89 -0.41 -9.98
N ARG A 148 10.11 -1.06 -9.11
CA ARG A 148 9.91 -2.51 -9.13
C ARG A 148 8.65 -2.91 -8.36
N ILE A 149 7.99 -3.95 -8.85
CA ILE A 149 7.01 -4.74 -8.07
C ILE A 149 7.72 -5.99 -7.58
N ILE A 150 7.66 -6.29 -6.29
CA ILE A 150 8.26 -7.47 -5.67
C ILE A 150 7.23 -8.31 -4.94
N ASN A 151 7.46 -9.61 -4.81
CA ASN A 151 6.56 -10.48 -4.07
C ASN A 151 6.66 -10.23 -2.56
N GLU A 152 5.52 -10.21 -1.86
CA GLU A 152 5.46 -10.05 -0.40
C GLU A 152 6.34 -11.05 0.34
N PRO A 153 6.28 -12.38 0.07
CA PRO A 153 7.17 -13.33 0.74
C PRO A 153 8.65 -13.09 0.42
N THR A 154 8.99 -12.66 -0.79
CA THR A 154 10.37 -12.31 -1.15
C THR A 154 10.85 -11.08 -0.35
N ALA A 155 10.00 -10.06 -0.20
CA ALA A 155 10.32 -8.89 0.62
C ALA A 155 10.56 -9.26 2.08
N ALA A 156 9.74 -10.17 2.64
CA ALA A 156 9.92 -10.69 3.99
C ALA A 156 11.28 -11.43 4.16
N CYS A 157 11.65 -12.29 3.22
CA CYS A 157 12.96 -12.95 3.21
C CYS A 157 14.12 -11.95 3.24
N LEU A 158 14.07 -10.92 2.40
CA LEU A 158 15.09 -9.87 2.35
C LEU A 158 15.15 -9.08 3.65
N ALA A 159 14.00 -8.76 4.25
CA ALA A 159 13.94 -8.05 5.53
C ALA A 159 14.58 -8.83 6.68
N TYR A 160 14.48 -10.16 6.66
CA TYR A 160 15.17 -11.04 7.61
C TYR A 160 16.67 -11.21 7.33
N GLY A 161 17.18 -10.69 6.22
CA GLY A 161 18.59 -10.81 5.86
C GLY A 161 19.01 -12.20 5.42
N LEU A 162 18.06 -13.02 4.95
CA LEU A 162 18.31 -14.41 4.52
C LEU A 162 19.17 -14.48 3.27
N ASP A 163 19.22 -13.42 2.47
CA ASP A 163 20.13 -13.25 1.34
C ASP A 163 21.62 -13.16 1.74
N LYS A 164 21.89 -12.84 3.01
CA LYS A 164 23.25 -12.64 3.57
C LYS A 164 23.74 -13.82 4.40
N ALA A 165 22.96 -14.88 4.53
CA ALA A 165 23.25 -15.97 5.45
C ALA A 165 24.48 -16.83 5.06
N GLY A 166 25.03 -16.69 3.84
CA GLY A 166 26.26 -17.37 3.39
C GLY A 166 26.18 -18.89 3.30
N THR A 167 25.04 -19.49 3.60
CA THR A 167 24.76 -20.91 3.54
C THR A 167 23.51 -21.17 2.71
N GLU A 168 23.51 -22.25 1.92
CA GLU A 168 22.32 -22.68 1.20
C GLU A 168 21.24 -23.12 2.19
N GLN A 169 20.06 -22.48 2.13
CA GLN A 169 18.92 -22.77 3.01
C GLN A 169 17.65 -22.92 2.19
N LYS A 170 16.78 -23.84 2.60
CA LYS A 170 15.39 -23.92 2.12
C LYS A 170 14.52 -23.20 3.13
N ILE A 171 13.81 -22.19 2.67
CA ILE A 171 13.02 -21.30 3.52
C ILE A 171 11.56 -21.37 3.04
N MET A 172 10.63 -21.42 3.99
CA MET A 172 9.21 -21.28 3.76
C MET A 172 8.74 -19.98 4.42
N VAL A 173 8.05 -19.13 3.68
CA VAL A 173 7.38 -17.96 4.21
C VAL A 173 5.88 -18.24 4.21
N PHE A 174 5.25 -18.05 5.35
CA PHE A 174 3.81 -18.17 5.53
C PHE A 174 3.26 -16.78 5.85
N ASP A 175 2.65 -16.15 4.85
CA ASP A 175 2.11 -14.78 4.94
C ASP A 175 0.59 -14.84 4.98
N LEU A 176 0.01 -14.68 6.18
CA LEU A 176 -1.43 -14.62 6.41
C LEU A 176 -1.86 -13.17 6.69
N GLY A 177 -2.36 -12.49 5.68
CA GLY A 177 -2.90 -11.14 5.77
C GLY A 177 -4.41 -11.09 6.04
N GLY A 178 -4.98 -9.87 6.06
CA GLY A 178 -6.42 -9.65 6.26
C GLY A 178 -7.30 -10.03 5.05
N GLY A 179 -6.71 -10.41 3.92
CA GLY A 179 -7.46 -10.74 2.71
C GLY A 179 -6.79 -11.73 1.77
N THR A 180 -5.54 -12.06 2.02
CA THR A 180 -4.74 -12.97 1.22
C THR A 180 -3.93 -13.90 2.11
N LEU A 181 -3.69 -15.11 1.62
CA LEU A 181 -2.73 -16.06 2.17
C LEU A 181 -1.71 -16.36 1.08
N ASP A 182 -0.43 -16.25 1.38
CA ASP A 182 0.67 -16.58 0.48
C ASP A 182 1.68 -17.50 1.20
N VAL A 183 2.15 -18.54 0.51
CA VAL A 183 3.12 -19.52 1.04
C VAL A 183 4.23 -19.75 0.04
#